data_91e1fa020f472fbe8518a56c64b5c8a6
#
_entry.id   91e1fa020f472fbe8518a56c64b5c8a6
#
_cell.length_a   1.000
_cell.length_b   1.000
_cell.length_c   1.000
_cell.angle_alpha   90.00
_cell.angle_beta   90.00
_cell.angle_gamma   90.00
#
_symmetry.space_group_name_H-M   'P 1'
#
loop_
_entity.id
_entity.type
_entity.pdbx_description
1 polymer ?
#
loop_
_entity_poly.entity_id
_entity_poly.type
_entity_poly.pdbx_seq_one_letter_code
_entity_poly.pdbx_strand_id
1 'polypeptide(L)'
;MIAIKDDIIPELYQDRIYSMMTNTVFPWTFLQDVTYREQDVAKNINANATGTTGFAHLFYDKQNEHESRYWDFLFPLFLTIVDNPNHQLLRAKGGLLLQTNMGYNHAHVDADMPHTTTLYYVNDSDGDTYFFDNDGNIIKKVTPKKGRIVTFDGLTYHSSSCPRENSHRLVLNF
;
A
#
# COMPACT_ATOMS: atom_id res chain seq x y z
N MET A 1 8.41 14.83 -2.01
CA MET A 1 8.07 15.08 -0.57
C MET A 1 7.23 13.91 -0.08
N ILE A 2 7.44 13.43 1.17
CA ILE A 2 6.64 12.34 1.78
C ILE A 2 5.84 12.94 2.93
N ALA A 3 4.53 13.11 2.74
CA ALA A 3 3.60 13.69 3.70
C ALA A 3 2.92 12.57 4.51
N ILE A 4 2.69 12.82 5.81
CA ILE A 4 2.02 11.88 6.72
C ILE A 4 0.90 12.63 7.43
N LYS A 5 -0.28 12.03 7.49
CA LYS A 5 -1.42 12.52 8.28
C LYS A 5 -2.06 11.35 9.01
N ASP A 6 -2.47 11.57 10.25
CA ASP A 6 -3.17 10.58 11.07
C ASP A 6 -4.66 10.92 11.18
N ASP A 7 -5.47 9.92 11.41
CA ASP A 7 -6.88 10.04 11.81
C ASP A 7 -7.75 10.91 10.87
N ILE A 8 -7.56 10.74 9.56
CA ILE A 8 -8.25 11.53 8.52
C ILE A 8 -9.74 11.20 8.36
N ILE A 9 -10.17 10.07 8.91
CA ILE A 9 -11.56 9.61 8.91
C ILE A 9 -11.98 9.17 10.33
N PRO A 10 -13.30 9.20 10.66
CA PRO A 10 -13.79 8.77 11.96
C PRO A 10 -13.38 7.33 12.31
N GLU A 11 -13.07 7.08 13.58
CA GLU A 11 -12.63 5.77 14.09
C GLU A 11 -13.61 4.64 13.73
N LEU A 12 -14.91 4.89 13.83
CA LEU A 12 -15.93 3.90 13.44
C LEU A 12 -15.78 3.47 11.96
N TYR A 13 -15.43 4.40 11.07
CA TYR A 13 -15.21 4.04 9.66
C TYR A 13 -13.89 3.28 9.49
N GLN A 14 -12.84 3.64 10.22
CA GLN A 14 -11.58 2.87 10.26
C GLN A 14 -11.86 1.42 10.68
N ASP A 15 -12.65 1.21 11.75
CA ASP A 15 -13.04 -0.12 12.24
C ASP A 15 -13.85 -0.92 11.20
N ARG A 16 -14.73 -0.26 10.48
CA ARG A 16 -15.51 -0.89 9.43
C ARG A 16 -14.67 -1.33 8.24
N ILE A 17 -13.68 -0.53 7.84
CA ILE A 17 -12.71 -0.92 6.79
C ILE A 17 -11.92 -2.15 7.25
N TYR A 18 -11.39 -2.13 8.46
CA TYR A 18 -10.69 -3.27 9.03
C TYR A 18 -11.56 -4.53 9.07
N SER A 19 -12.77 -4.42 9.59
CA SER A 19 -13.72 -5.54 9.68
C SER A 19 -14.10 -6.10 8.31
N MET A 20 -14.25 -5.25 7.29
CA MET A 20 -14.51 -5.68 5.93
C MET A 20 -13.34 -6.49 5.38
N MET A 21 -12.11 -5.98 5.50
CA MET A 21 -10.91 -6.60 4.91
C MET A 21 -10.47 -7.87 5.66
N THR A 22 -10.83 -8.03 6.93
CA THR A 22 -10.53 -9.22 7.74
C THR A 22 -11.67 -10.24 7.78
N ASN A 23 -12.78 -9.97 7.09
CA ASN A 23 -13.89 -10.91 7.02
C ASN A 23 -13.50 -12.16 6.25
N THR A 24 -13.94 -13.32 6.73
CA THR A 24 -13.62 -14.63 6.13
C THR A 24 -14.10 -14.82 4.69
N VAL A 25 -15.10 -14.04 4.25
CA VAL A 25 -15.61 -14.06 2.87
C VAL A 25 -15.04 -12.95 1.99
N PHE A 26 -14.09 -12.16 2.52
CA PHE A 26 -13.45 -11.12 1.71
C PHE A 26 -12.52 -11.77 0.66
N PRO A 27 -12.66 -11.40 -0.64
CA PRO A 27 -12.01 -12.13 -1.73
C PRO A 27 -10.56 -11.70 -1.92
N TRP A 28 -9.68 -12.22 -1.11
CA TRP A 28 -8.24 -12.07 -1.29
C TRP A 28 -7.70 -12.96 -2.43
N THR A 29 -6.89 -12.39 -3.29
CA THR A 29 -6.13 -13.12 -4.31
C THR A 29 -4.71 -13.37 -3.79
N PHE A 30 -4.27 -14.62 -3.78
CA PHE A 30 -2.91 -14.99 -3.40
C PHE A 30 -1.91 -14.51 -4.46
N LEU A 31 -0.81 -13.92 -4.02
CA LEU A 31 0.33 -13.51 -4.83
C LEU A 31 1.58 -14.27 -4.40
N GLN A 32 2.26 -14.89 -5.36
CA GLN A 32 3.55 -15.56 -5.10
C GLN A 32 4.64 -14.57 -4.72
N ASP A 33 4.59 -13.37 -5.29
CA ASP A 33 5.42 -12.23 -4.93
C ASP A 33 4.56 -10.96 -5.01
N VAL A 34 4.59 -10.16 -3.95
CA VAL A 34 3.75 -8.96 -3.85
C VAL A 34 4.32 -7.77 -4.62
N THR A 35 5.59 -7.82 -5.02
CA THR A 35 6.32 -6.70 -5.63
C THR A 35 7.13 -7.07 -6.86
N TYR A 36 7.16 -8.34 -7.26
CA TYR A 36 7.96 -8.79 -8.39
C TYR A 36 7.46 -8.18 -9.70
N ARG A 37 8.36 -7.45 -10.38
CA ARG A 37 8.23 -7.07 -11.78
C ARG A 37 9.58 -7.30 -12.45
N GLU A 38 9.61 -8.01 -13.58
CA GLU A 38 10.85 -8.30 -14.31
C GLU A 38 11.65 -7.06 -14.73
N GLN A 39 10.99 -5.91 -14.85
CA GLN A 39 11.56 -4.67 -15.37
C GLN A 39 12.04 -3.68 -14.30
N ASP A 40 11.65 -3.87 -13.02
CA ASP A 40 11.86 -2.87 -11.94
C ASP A 40 13.08 -3.16 -11.06
N VAL A 41 13.99 -4.03 -11.48
CA VAL A 41 15.18 -4.32 -10.68
C VAL A 41 16.20 -3.21 -10.84
N ALA A 42 16.04 -2.12 -10.12
CA ALA A 42 17.15 -1.22 -9.83
C ALA A 42 18.19 -2.03 -9.04
N LYS A 43 19.22 -2.51 -9.74
CA LYS A 43 20.17 -3.53 -9.29
C LYS A 43 20.82 -3.25 -7.93
N ASN A 44 20.91 -1.97 -7.52
CA ASN A 44 21.53 -1.57 -6.27
C ASN A 44 20.52 -1.40 -5.10
N ILE A 45 19.29 -0.97 -5.41
CA ILE A 45 18.25 -0.71 -4.39
C ILE A 45 17.81 -2.02 -3.74
N ASN A 46 17.81 -3.13 -4.49
CA ASN A 46 17.27 -4.42 -4.05
C ASN A 46 18.32 -5.40 -3.50
N ALA A 47 19.55 -4.94 -3.22
CA ALA A 47 20.62 -5.82 -2.73
C ALA A 47 20.27 -6.57 -1.44
N ASN A 48 19.42 -5.99 -0.58
CA ASN A 48 18.95 -6.58 0.68
C ASN A 48 17.45 -6.88 0.68
N ALA A 49 16.80 -6.81 -0.48
CA ALA A 49 15.37 -7.09 -0.60
C ALA A 49 15.09 -8.59 -0.67
N THR A 50 13.89 -8.97 -0.26
CA THR A 50 13.42 -10.35 -0.32
C THR A 50 12.07 -10.37 -1.03
N GLY A 51 11.86 -11.34 -1.92
CA GLY A 51 10.52 -11.64 -2.42
C GLY A 51 9.65 -12.23 -1.31
N THR A 52 8.40 -11.85 -1.24
CA THR A 52 7.47 -12.43 -0.28
C THR A 52 6.11 -12.69 -0.87
N THR A 53 5.49 -13.75 -0.41
CA THR A 53 4.09 -14.05 -0.72
C THR A 53 3.17 -13.11 0.07
N GLY A 54 1.99 -12.87 -0.48
CA GLY A 54 0.97 -12.07 0.18
C GLY A 54 -0.37 -12.17 -0.53
N PHE A 55 -1.24 -11.23 -0.24
CA PHE A 55 -2.57 -11.22 -0.82
C PHE A 55 -2.91 -9.81 -1.29
N ALA A 56 -3.67 -9.73 -2.37
CA ALA A 56 -4.20 -8.47 -2.87
C ALA A 56 -5.69 -8.58 -3.17
N HIS A 57 -6.37 -7.44 -3.11
CA HIS A 57 -7.71 -7.25 -3.65
C HIS A 57 -7.73 -5.97 -4.48
N LEU A 58 -8.16 -6.07 -5.73
CA LEU A 58 -8.30 -4.91 -6.61
C LEU A 58 -9.71 -4.34 -6.42
N PHE A 59 -9.79 -3.13 -5.83
CA PHE A 59 -11.07 -2.44 -5.62
C PHE A 59 -11.50 -1.67 -6.86
N TYR A 60 -10.55 -1.00 -7.51
CA TYR A 60 -10.78 -0.19 -8.68
C TYR A 60 -9.55 -0.19 -9.59
N ASP A 61 -9.77 -0.26 -10.90
CA ASP A 61 -8.73 -0.11 -11.92
C ASP A 61 -9.33 0.56 -13.16
N LYS A 62 -8.91 1.80 -13.39
CA LYS A 62 -9.40 2.59 -14.52
C LYS A 62 -9.01 2.00 -15.88
N GLN A 63 -7.77 1.47 -15.99
CA GLN A 63 -7.26 0.96 -17.25
C GLN A 63 -8.02 -0.29 -17.72
N ASN A 64 -8.39 -1.15 -16.77
CA ASN A 64 -9.08 -2.41 -17.03
C ASN A 64 -10.60 -2.33 -16.84
N GLU A 65 -11.13 -1.13 -16.60
CA GLU A 65 -12.55 -0.88 -16.32
C GLU A 65 -13.11 -1.80 -15.21
N HIS A 66 -12.26 -2.07 -14.21
CA HIS A 66 -12.62 -2.95 -13.11
C HIS A 66 -13.11 -2.17 -11.91
N GLU A 67 -14.23 -2.63 -11.33
CA GLU A 67 -14.76 -2.13 -10.08
C GLU A 67 -15.28 -3.30 -9.22
N SER A 68 -14.71 -3.43 -8.02
CA SER A 68 -15.16 -4.42 -7.05
C SER A 68 -16.44 -3.95 -6.36
N ARG A 69 -17.34 -4.90 -5.99
CA ARG A 69 -18.53 -4.63 -5.16
C ARG A 69 -18.24 -3.95 -3.81
N TYR A 70 -16.99 -3.90 -3.40
CA TYR A 70 -16.55 -3.24 -2.17
C TYR A 70 -16.08 -1.80 -2.41
N TRP A 71 -15.99 -1.35 -3.68
CA TRP A 71 -15.47 -0.03 -4.02
C TRP A 71 -16.35 1.10 -3.46
N ASP A 72 -17.66 1.01 -3.60
CA ASP A 72 -18.60 2.03 -3.08
C ASP A 72 -18.39 2.29 -1.58
N PHE A 73 -18.02 1.25 -0.83
CA PHE A 73 -17.72 1.39 0.60
C PHE A 73 -16.42 2.17 0.85
N LEU A 74 -15.42 2.07 -0.02
CA LEU A 74 -14.14 2.80 0.10
C LEU A 74 -14.13 4.16 -0.59
N PHE A 75 -15.09 4.44 -1.46
CA PHE A 75 -15.14 5.68 -2.21
C PHE A 75 -15.13 6.94 -1.32
N PRO A 76 -15.83 7.01 -0.16
CA PRO A 76 -15.71 8.15 0.75
C PRO A 76 -14.30 8.36 1.31
N LEU A 77 -13.53 7.28 1.55
CA LEU A 77 -12.13 7.41 1.95
C LEU A 77 -11.30 8.05 0.83
N PHE A 78 -11.47 7.59 -0.41
CA PHE A 78 -10.82 8.20 -1.57
C PHE A 78 -11.12 9.69 -1.68
N LEU A 79 -12.38 10.10 -1.56
CA LEU A 79 -12.78 11.51 -1.58
C LEU A 79 -12.16 12.34 -0.44
N THR A 80 -11.87 11.72 0.70
CA THR A 80 -11.20 12.39 1.83
C THR A 80 -9.69 12.56 1.59
N ILE A 81 -9.08 11.64 0.85
CA ILE A 81 -7.64 11.65 0.54
C ILE A 81 -7.34 12.65 -0.59
N VAL A 82 -8.21 12.72 -1.58
CA VAL A 82 -8.01 13.56 -2.76
C VAL A 82 -8.21 15.02 -2.39
N ASP A 83 -7.17 15.83 -2.56
CA ASP A 83 -7.14 17.26 -2.23
C ASP A 83 -7.23 18.15 -3.47
N ASN A 84 -7.22 17.57 -4.67
CA ASN A 84 -7.30 18.27 -5.94
C ASN A 84 -8.42 17.67 -6.82
N PRO A 85 -9.46 18.46 -7.19
CA PRO A 85 -10.58 17.95 -7.98
C PRO A 85 -10.20 17.50 -9.41
N ASN A 86 -9.00 17.87 -9.88
CA ASN A 86 -8.49 17.41 -11.17
C ASN A 86 -7.76 16.06 -11.10
N HIS A 87 -7.50 15.55 -9.89
CA HIS A 87 -6.92 14.22 -9.73
C HIS A 87 -7.96 13.15 -10.11
N GLN A 88 -7.51 12.18 -10.87
CA GLN A 88 -8.30 11.01 -11.23
C GLN A 88 -7.68 9.78 -10.57
N LEU A 89 -8.53 8.94 -10.00
CA LEU A 89 -8.08 7.65 -9.50
C LEU A 89 -7.66 6.77 -10.67
N LEU A 90 -6.46 6.24 -10.60
CA LEU A 90 -5.96 5.25 -11.56
C LEU A 90 -6.27 3.84 -11.08
N ARG A 91 -6.00 3.57 -9.80
CA ARG A 91 -6.16 2.26 -9.18
C ARG A 91 -6.38 2.39 -7.68
N ALA A 92 -7.22 1.52 -7.11
CA ALA A 92 -7.31 1.29 -5.67
C ALA A 92 -7.11 -0.20 -5.38
N LYS A 93 -6.07 -0.52 -4.58
CA LYS A 93 -5.66 -1.90 -4.28
C LYS A 93 -5.51 -2.11 -2.78
N GLY A 94 -6.06 -3.19 -2.25
CA GLY A 94 -5.77 -3.68 -0.90
C GLY A 94 -4.60 -4.64 -0.92
N GLY A 95 -3.73 -4.56 0.09
CA GLY A 95 -2.63 -5.49 0.32
C GLY A 95 -2.69 -6.08 1.73
N LEU A 96 -2.43 -7.38 1.82
CA LEU A 96 -2.29 -8.11 3.08
C LEU A 96 -0.96 -8.85 3.09
N LEU A 97 -0.11 -8.51 4.05
CA LEU A 97 1.12 -9.23 4.36
C LEU A 97 0.97 -9.94 5.71
N LEU A 98 1.46 -11.16 5.79
CA LEU A 98 1.48 -11.95 7.01
C LEU A 98 2.83 -11.83 7.72
N GLN A 99 2.85 -12.23 8.98
CA GLN A 99 4.05 -12.22 9.81
C GLN A 99 5.16 -13.11 9.20
N THR A 100 6.35 -12.53 9.05
CA THR A 100 7.57 -13.25 8.65
C THR A 100 8.80 -12.60 9.28
N ASN A 101 9.91 -13.32 9.32
CA ASN A 101 11.21 -12.79 9.78
C ASN A 101 12.07 -12.25 8.62
N MET A 102 11.45 -11.88 7.50
CA MET A 102 12.15 -11.39 6.33
C MET A 102 12.39 -9.87 6.41
N GLY A 103 13.29 -9.36 5.57
CA GLY A 103 13.55 -7.93 5.42
C GLY A 103 12.42 -7.19 4.68
N TYR A 104 12.74 -6.09 4.03
CA TYR A 104 11.79 -5.41 3.14
C TYR A 104 11.74 -6.10 1.77
N ASN A 105 10.59 -5.96 1.11
CA ASN A 105 10.34 -6.49 -0.23
C ASN A 105 11.11 -5.71 -1.30
N HIS A 106 11.08 -6.17 -2.55
CA HIS A 106 11.69 -5.45 -3.65
C HIS A 106 11.11 -4.03 -3.77
N ALA A 107 11.99 -3.05 -3.86
CA ALA A 107 11.61 -1.66 -4.10
C ALA A 107 11.09 -1.48 -5.53
N HIS A 108 10.05 -0.70 -5.69
CA HIS A 108 9.38 -0.45 -6.96
C HIS A 108 8.77 0.94 -7.01
N VAL A 109 8.31 1.33 -8.18
CA VAL A 109 7.35 2.42 -8.41
C VAL A 109 6.04 1.82 -8.89
N ASP A 110 4.90 2.45 -8.55
CA ASP A 110 3.58 1.87 -8.88
C ASP A 110 3.23 1.99 -10.38
N ALA A 111 3.74 3.02 -11.07
CA ALA A 111 3.57 3.24 -12.51
C ALA A 111 4.73 4.08 -13.06
N ASP A 112 5.00 3.96 -14.37
CA ASP A 112 6.10 4.64 -15.05
C ASP A 112 5.75 6.07 -15.53
N MET A 113 4.62 6.61 -15.08
CA MET A 113 4.15 7.95 -15.41
C MET A 113 4.04 8.81 -14.15
N PRO A 114 4.11 10.15 -14.26
CA PRO A 114 3.90 11.04 -13.12
C PRO A 114 2.53 10.80 -12.48
N HIS A 115 2.52 10.45 -11.19
CA HIS A 115 1.33 10.22 -10.40
C HIS A 115 1.61 10.48 -8.91
N THR A 116 0.56 10.54 -8.13
CA THR A 116 0.65 10.56 -6.66
C THR A 116 0.19 9.23 -6.12
N THR A 117 0.94 8.65 -5.22
CA THR A 117 0.54 7.47 -4.46
C THR A 117 0.15 7.88 -3.04
N THR A 118 -0.98 7.36 -2.57
CA THR A 118 -1.38 7.47 -1.17
C THR A 118 -1.65 6.09 -0.58
N LEU A 119 -0.89 5.75 0.46
CA LEU A 119 -1.12 4.57 1.28
C LEU A 119 -1.99 4.94 2.48
N TYR A 120 -3.03 4.15 2.74
CA TYR A 120 -3.81 4.19 3.97
C TYR A 120 -3.57 2.92 4.77
N TYR A 121 -3.05 3.05 5.99
CA TYR A 121 -2.83 1.90 6.88
C TYR A 121 -4.10 1.56 7.64
N VAL A 122 -4.56 0.32 7.44
CA VAL A 122 -5.84 -0.18 7.97
C VAL A 122 -5.68 -0.67 9.41
N ASN A 123 -4.49 -1.08 9.81
CA ASN A 123 -4.17 -1.52 11.17
C ASN A 123 -2.78 -1.05 11.60
N ASP A 124 -2.53 -1.08 12.91
CA ASP A 124 -1.19 -0.97 13.47
C ASP A 124 -0.36 -2.19 13.08
N SER A 125 0.88 -1.96 12.68
CA SER A 125 1.80 -3.03 12.31
C SER A 125 3.24 -2.54 12.42
N ASP A 126 4.17 -3.46 12.70
CA ASP A 126 5.61 -3.25 12.65
C ASP A 126 6.22 -3.55 11.26
N GLY A 127 5.38 -3.88 10.28
CA GLY A 127 5.77 -4.03 8.87
C GLY A 127 5.86 -2.67 8.18
N ASP A 128 7.02 -2.03 8.25
CA ASP A 128 7.23 -0.66 7.77
C ASP A 128 7.12 -0.50 6.24
N THR A 129 6.89 0.74 5.80
CA THR A 129 7.13 1.17 4.42
C THR A 129 8.44 1.92 4.34
N TYR A 130 9.33 1.48 3.47
CA TYR A 130 10.64 2.06 3.20
C TYR A 130 10.60 2.90 1.93
N PHE A 131 11.31 4.02 1.94
CA PHE A 131 11.49 4.90 0.79
C PHE A 131 12.98 5.04 0.50
N PHE A 132 13.32 5.08 -0.79
CA PHE A 132 14.70 5.07 -1.24
C PHE A 132 14.99 6.25 -2.17
N ASP A 133 16.26 6.70 -2.18
CA ASP A 133 16.80 7.54 -3.24
C ASP A 133 17.23 6.69 -4.45
N ASN A 134 17.70 7.36 -5.51
CA ASN A 134 18.14 6.69 -6.73
C ASN A 134 19.44 5.88 -6.56
N ASP A 135 20.17 6.11 -5.46
CA ASP A 135 21.39 5.37 -5.12
C ASP A 135 21.09 4.14 -4.25
N GLY A 136 19.82 3.95 -3.84
CA GLY A 136 19.35 2.83 -3.03
C GLY A 136 19.48 3.04 -1.53
N ASN A 137 19.76 4.26 -1.08
CA ASN A 137 19.79 4.57 0.34
C ASN A 137 18.37 4.75 0.87
N ILE A 138 18.11 4.25 2.07
CA ILE A 138 16.83 4.49 2.75
C ILE A 138 16.78 5.96 3.19
N ILE A 139 15.89 6.74 2.60
CA ILE A 139 15.68 8.14 2.94
C ILE A 139 14.57 8.35 3.97
N LYS A 140 13.65 7.39 4.10
CA LYS A 140 12.59 7.44 5.09
C LYS A 140 12.04 6.04 5.37
N LYS A 141 11.56 5.87 6.59
CA LYS A 141 10.82 4.71 7.04
C LYS A 141 9.53 5.18 7.71
N VAL A 142 8.40 4.56 7.40
CA VAL A 142 7.10 4.89 7.98
C VAL A 142 6.47 3.64 8.54
N THR A 143 6.24 3.64 9.86
CA THR A 143 5.55 2.56 10.55
C THR A 143 4.04 2.70 10.37
N PRO A 144 3.35 1.64 9.96
CA PRO A 144 1.90 1.60 9.90
C PRO A 144 1.26 1.92 11.25
N LYS A 145 0.31 2.84 11.21
CA LYS A 145 -0.61 3.15 12.30
C LYS A 145 -2.01 3.18 11.72
N LYS A 146 -2.96 2.54 12.38
CA LYS A 146 -4.37 2.56 11.97
C LYS A 146 -4.85 4.01 11.75
N GLY A 147 -5.50 4.27 10.61
CA GLY A 147 -5.98 5.61 10.26
C GLY A 147 -4.93 6.56 9.67
N ARG A 148 -3.66 6.14 9.57
CA ARG A 148 -2.58 6.93 8.97
C ARG A 148 -2.60 6.85 7.46
N ILE A 149 -2.39 8.00 6.80
CA ILE A 149 -2.02 8.05 5.38
C ILE A 149 -0.59 8.52 5.19
N VAL A 150 -0.01 8.04 4.10
CA VAL A 150 1.29 8.49 3.58
C VAL A 150 1.13 8.81 2.11
N THR A 151 1.32 10.08 1.75
CA THR A 151 1.21 10.56 0.36
C THR A 151 2.58 10.96 -0.16
N PHE A 152 2.92 10.52 -1.36
CA PHE A 152 4.22 10.77 -1.97
C PHE A 152 4.15 10.79 -3.49
N ASP A 153 5.19 11.32 -4.12
CA ASP A 153 5.41 11.22 -5.58
C ASP A 153 5.55 9.74 -5.96
N GLY A 154 4.65 9.23 -6.78
CA GLY A 154 4.59 7.82 -7.16
C GLY A 154 5.82 7.30 -7.90
N LEU A 155 6.69 8.17 -8.42
CA LEU A 155 8.00 7.82 -8.98
C LEU A 155 9.08 7.62 -7.90
N THR A 156 8.76 7.84 -6.62
CA THR A 156 9.68 7.53 -5.51
C THR A 156 9.74 6.03 -5.30
N TYR A 157 10.94 5.46 -5.37
CA TYR A 157 11.15 4.05 -5.02
C TYR A 157 10.73 3.77 -3.58
N HIS A 158 9.88 2.79 -3.42
CA HIS A 158 9.38 2.39 -2.11
C HIS A 158 9.18 0.89 -2.01
N SER A 159 9.10 0.40 -0.79
CA SER A 159 8.93 -1.02 -0.49
C SER A 159 8.15 -1.22 0.79
N SER A 160 7.38 -2.27 0.85
CA SER A 160 6.76 -2.76 2.09
C SER A 160 7.66 -3.78 2.78
N SER A 161 7.46 -3.99 4.07
CA SER A 161 7.97 -5.17 4.78
C SER A 161 6.84 -5.93 5.46
N CYS A 162 7.07 -7.22 5.68
CA CYS A 162 6.19 -8.02 6.52
C CYS A 162 6.36 -7.65 7.99
N PRO A 163 5.29 -7.74 8.81
CA PRO A 163 5.43 -7.60 10.25
C PRO A 163 6.22 -8.77 10.86
N ARG A 164 6.89 -8.49 11.97
CA ARG A 164 7.66 -9.49 12.74
C ARG A 164 6.96 -9.88 14.03
N GLU A 165 6.32 -8.94 14.68
CA GLU A 165 5.60 -9.12 15.95
C GLU A 165 4.08 -9.13 15.76
N ASN A 166 3.57 -8.27 14.87
CA ASN A 166 2.16 -8.27 14.52
C ASN A 166 1.82 -9.43 13.57
N SER A 167 0.63 -9.98 13.68
CA SER A 167 0.19 -11.12 12.85
C SER A 167 0.07 -10.77 11.37
N HIS A 168 -0.28 -9.51 11.06
CA HIS A 168 -0.51 -9.06 9.68
C HIS A 168 -0.35 -7.55 9.53
N ARG A 169 -0.20 -7.13 8.28
CA ARG A 169 -0.21 -5.74 7.82
C ARG A 169 -1.23 -5.59 6.70
N LEU A 170 -2.21 -4.71 6.90
CA LEU A 170 -3.22 -4.34 5.93
C LEU A 170 -3.01 -2.90 5.45
N VAL A 171 -3.04 -2.70 4.14
CA VAL A 171 -2.89 -1.38 3.51
C VAL A 171 -3.84 -1.23 2.34
N LEU A 172 -4.32 -0.01 2.11
CA LEU A 172 -4.94 0.41 0.87
C LEU A 172 -3.96 1.32 0.13
N ASN A 173 -3.83 1.15 -1.17
CA ASN A 173 -2.99 1.93 -2.07
C ASN A 173 -3.90 2.57 -3.13
N PHE A 174 -3.84 3.91 -3.21
CA PHE A 174 -4.60 4.74 -4.16
C PHE A 174 -3.66 5.50 -5.08
#